data_ce901991f1a11d1554bb0097b90ea763
#
_entry.id   ce901991f1a11d1554bb0097b90ea763
#
_cell.length_a   1.000
_cell.length_b   1.000
_cell.length_c   1.000
_cell.angle_alpha   90.00
_cell.angle_beta   90.00
_cell.angle_gamma   90.00
#
_symmetry.space_group_name_H-M   'P 1'
#
loop_
_entity.id
_entity.type
_entity.pdbx_description
1 polymer ?
#
loop_
_entity_poly.entity_id
_entity_poly.type
_entity_poly.pdbx_seq_one_letter_code
_entity_poly.pdbx_strand_id
1 'polypeptide(L)'
;MIRGRAFLFFEQEQERPNAISVRVHSAPSTRNKENKMLNKRIGLIALGILSATQAMANDQAESKGFVEDSSLKVLLRNAYINRDKKDGNDDQREWGQAAIGTFSSGFTQGTVGVGVDAFGLYGLRLDRGSHAGGAGIDFFKPSEGGNKSPAGDLAKAGAAVKFRVSNTVLAYGDQMPELPVLNYDSSRLLPESYTGTLITSKEIDGLVLNAGRFTAESRKSAEGRDSGGLKSINVLGGSYQFTEQFKGALYASDVEDVLKKQYVNLNYVFPLATDQSLTLDFNGYRTKLDKSFAEDAGAGGQDNKIWSLAATFATGPHSFTVAHQRSTGDSHLGYAYGGYQKGQNYIGDGGNTIFLANSYWSDFNAEDERSWQLGYGLDFGSFGVPGLSYNLAYVRGDNITTADSTGGTEREIFNQFKYVVQAGPAKDLSVRVRSSILRVSQKSSAYNSSGNELRVFVDYPINVF
;
A
#
# COMPACT_ATOMS: atom_id res chain seq x y z
N MET A 1 33.85 7.79 22.14
CA MET A 1 33.44 6.58 21.40
C MET A 1 31.94 6.62 21.27
N ILE A 2 31.45 7.22 20.20
CA ILE A 2 30.03 7.30 19.89
C ILE A 2 29.77 6.12 18.97
N ARG A 3 29.05 5.12 19.46
CA ARG A 3 28.60 4.01 18.64
C ARG A 3 27.44 4.56 17.77
N GLY A 4 27.68 4.68 16.47
CA GLY A 4 26.65 4.95 15.50
C GLY A 4 25.58 3.85 15.54
N ARG A 5 24.36 4.21 15.88
CA ARG A 5 23.19 3.34 15.70
C ARG A 5 22.87 3.36 14.20
N ALA A 6 22.99 2.21 13.56
CA ALA A 6 22.46 2.02 12.23
C ALA A 6 20.96 2.35 12.23
N PHE A 7 20.55 3.27 11.38
CA PHE A 7 19.14 3.55 11.13
C PHE A 7 18.56 2.37 10.36
N LEU A 8 17.72 1.60 11.01
CA LEU A 8 16.91 0.59 10.35
C LEU A 8 15.79 1.33 9.61
N PHE A 9 15.94 1.46 8.30
CA PHE A 9 14.84 1.86 7.44
C PHE A 9 13.83 0.71 7.42
N PHE A 10 12.60 1.00 7.83
CA PHE A 10 11.53 0.03 7.77
C PHE A 10 10.95 0.00 6.36
N GLU A 11 10.95 -1.19 5.82
CA GLU A 11 10.42 -1.49 4.51
C GLU A 11 8.91 -1.42 4.52
N GLN A 12 8.37 -0.64 3.62
CA GLN A 12 6.96 -0.67 3.30
C GLN A 12 6.72 -1.43 2.01
N GLU A 13 5.82 -2.33 2.08
CA GLU A 13 5.45 -3.14 0.95
C GLU A 13 4.00 -2.96 0.57
N GLN A 14 3.81 -2.67 -0.71
CA GLN A 14 2.52 -2.53 -1.33
C GLN A 14 1.73 -3.83 -1.36
N GLU A 15 0.77 -4.01 -0.48
CA GLU A 15 -0.34 -4.92 -0.71
C GLU A 15 -1.43 -4.20 -1.50
N ARG A 16 -1.61 -4.62 -2.73
CA ARG A 16 -2.73 -4.15 -3.55
C ARG A 16 -4.00 -4.86 -3.11
N PRO A 17 -5.08 -4.17 -2.73
CA PRO A 17 -6.34 -4.82 -2.41
C PRO A 17 -6.90 -5.56 -3.62
N ASN A 18 -7.45 -6.74 -3.39
CA ASN A 18 -8.10 -7.55 -4.40
C ASN A 18 -9.35 -6.83 -4.92
N ALA A 19 -9.43 -6.64 -6.23
CA ALA A 19 -10.66 -6.21 -6.87
C ALA A 19 -11.76 -7.27 -6.69
N ILE A 20 -12.76 -6.97 -5.88
CA ILE A 20 -13.97 -7.78 -5.76
C ILE A 20 -14.88 -7.43 -6.93
N SER A 21 -15.08 -8.38 -7.85
CA SER A 21 -16.02 -8.20 -8.95
C SER A 21 -17.45 -8.38 -8.45
N VAL A 22 -18.18 -7.31 -8.34
CA VAL A 22 -19.65 -7.35 -8.12
C VAL A 22 -20.34 -7.58 -9.47
N ARG A 23 -21.08 -8.69 -9.58
CA ARG A 23 -21.99 -8.95 -10.71
C ARG A 23 -23.23 -8.07 -10.60
N VAL A 24 -23.35 -7.11 -11.47
CA VAL A 24 -24.64 -6.43 -11.72
C VAL A 24 -25.43 -7.29 -12.70
N HIS A 25 -26.60 -7.77 -12.26
CA HIS A 25 -27.60 -8.40 -13.13
C HIS A 25 -28.40 -7.31 -13.84
N SER A 26 -28.15 -7.11 -15.13
CA SER A 26 -29.07 -6.40 -16.02
C SER A 26 -29.57 -7.34 -17.11
N ALA A 27 -30.87 -7.24 -17.39
CA ALA A 27 -31.62 -8.06 -18.36
C ALA A 27 -31.06 -7.91 -19.79
N PRO A 28 -31.25 -8.91 -20.68
CA PRO A 28 -30.51 -9.03 -21.92
C PRO A 28 -31.03 -8.12 -23.01
N SER A 29 -30.19 -7.22 -23.50
CA SER A 29 -30.34 -6.61 -24.79
C SER A 29 -29.39 -7.34 -25.77
N THR A 30 -30.00 -7.93 -26.78
CA THR A 30 -29.31 -8.64 -27.85
C THR A 30 -28.65 -7.66 -28.83
N ARG A 31 -27.36 -7.38 -28.61
CA ARG A 31 -26.35 -7.04 -29.66
C ARG A 31 -25.02 -6.67 -28.96
N ASN A 32 -23.95 -7.36 -29.33
CA ASN A 32 -22.55 -7.24 -28.89
C ASN A 32 -22.07 -8.19 -27.78
N LYS A 33 -21.99 -9.47 -28.12
CA LYS A 33 -21.30 -10.45 -27.27
C LYS A 33 -19.75 -10.40 -27.37
N GLU A 34 -19.18 -9.78 -28.38
CA GLU A 34 -17.73 -9.79 -28.61
C GLU A 34 -16.93 -8.75 -27.83
N ASN A 35 -17.51 -7.56 -27.56
CA ASN A 35 -16.80 -6.51 -26.82
C ASN A 35 -16.82 -6.69 -25.27
N LYS A 36 -17.63 -7.60 -24.72
CA LYS A 36 -17.70 -7.79 -23.26
C LYS A 36 -16.61 -8.72 -22.68
N MET A 37 -15.94 -9.51 -23.50
CA MET A 37 -14.86 -10.38 -23.01
C MET A 37 -13.49 -9.69 -22.95
N LEU A 38 -13.28 -8.67 -23.77
CA LEU A 38 -12.02 -7.89 -23.80
C LEU A 38 -11.79 -7.10 -22.49
N ASN A 39 -12.85 -6.47 -21.97
CA ASN A 39 -12.76 -5.64 -20.75
C ASN A 39 -12.55 -6.44 -19.44
N LYS A 40 -12.74 -7.77 -19.45
CA LYS A 40 -12.56 -8.59 -18.25
C LYS A 40 -11.13 -9.12 -18.05
N ARG A 41 -10.32 -9.15 -19.10
CA ARG A 41 -8.96 -9.72 -19.04
C ARG A 41 -7.84 -8.69 -18.95
N ILE A 42 -8.08 -7.44 -19.36
CA ILE A 42 -7.10 -6.34 -19.29
C ILE A 42 -6.97 -5.79 -17.85
N GLY A 43 -7.92 -6.08 -16.95
CA GLY A 43 -7.99 -5.53 -15.59
C GLY A 43 -6.98 -6.05 -14.57
N LEU A 44 -6.18 -7.06 -14.89
CA LEU A 44 -5.39 -7.77 -13.87
C LEU A 44 -3.95 -7.26 -13.67
N ILE A 45 -3.45 -6.38 -14.51
CA ILE A 45 -2.06 -5.93 -14.41
C ILE A 45 -1.89 -4.40 -14.34
N ALA A 46 -2.89 -3.63 -14.75
CA ALA A 46 -2.90 -2.17 -14.54
C ALA A 46 -3.61 -1.83 -13.23
N LEU A 47 -2.87 -2.03 -12.23
CA LEU A 47 -2.79 -1.66 -10.92
C LEU A 47 -3.32 -0.48 -10.24
N GLY A 48 -4.11 -0.65 -9.26
CA GLY A 48 -3.82 -0.15 -7.89
C GLY A 48 -3.99 1.33 -7.58
N ILE A 49 -4.82 2.13 -8.24
CA ILE A 49 -5.19 3.45 -7.67
C ILE A 49 -6.70 3.68 -7.52
N LEU A 50 -7.55 2.77 -7.92
CA LEU A 50 -8.99 3.06 -7.96
C LEU A 50 -9.94 1.97 -7.44
N SER A 51 -9.53 1.07 -6.58
CA SER A 51 -10.44 0.00 -6.17
C SER A 51 -11.26 0.25 -4.89
N ALA A 52 -10.88 1.19 -4.04
CA ALA A 52 -11.64 1.47 -2.82
C ALA A 52 -12.77 2.50 -3.00
N THR A 53 -12.72 3.31 -4.05
CA THR A 53 -13.71 4.36 -4.25
C THR A 53 -14.98 3.91 -4.98
N GLN A 54 -15.02 2.71 -5.55
CA GLN A 54 -16.23 2.23 -6.25
C GLN A 54 -17.39 1.83 -5.32
N ALA A 55 -17.13 1.56 -4.04
CA ALA A 55 -18.22 1.30 -3.08
C ALA A 55 -18.98 2.58 -2.65
N MET A 56 -18.46 3.76 -3.00
CA MET A 56 -19.07 5.05 -2.63
C MET A 56 -19.77 5.75 -3.80
N ALA A 57 -19.96 5.08 -4.92
CA ALA A 57 -20.50 5.69 -6.14
C ALA A 57 -22.03 5.77 -6.18
N ASN A 58 -22.74 5.56 -5.08
CA ASN A 58 -24.18 5.74 -5.05
C ASN A 58 -24.50 7.20 -4.77
N ASP A 59 -25.16 7.85 -5.72
CA ASP A 59 -25.79 9.15 -5.53
C ASP A 59 -26.65 9.14 -4.27
N GLN A 60 -26.69 10.24 -3.52
CA GLN A 60 -27.52 10.35 -2.33
C GLN A 60 -29.01 10.10 -2.64
N ALA A 61 -29.47 10.44 -3.82
CA ALA A 61 -30.82 10.17 -4.27
C ALA A 61 -31.13 8.67 -4.45
N GLU A 62 -30.10 7.84 -4.71
CA GLU A 62 -30.25 6.38 -4.88
C GLU A 62 -30.09 5.60 -3.58
N SER A 63 -29.89 6.28 -2.44
CA SER A 63 -29.75 5.62 -1.15
C SER A 63 -31.01 4.84 -0.77
N LYS A 64 -30.85 3.54 -0.54
CA LYS A 64 -31.95 2.68 -0.05
C LYS A 64 -32.16 2.84 1.44
N GLY A 65 -31.16 3.26 2.20
CA GLY A 65 -31.27 3.51 3.62
C GLY A 65 -30.03 3.09 4.42
N PHE A 66 -30.02 3.48 5.68
CA PHE A 66 -28.92 3.22 6.60
C PHE A 66 -28.63 1.71 6.78
N VAL A 67 -29.70 0.88 6.83
CA VAL A 67 -29.59 -0.56 7.06
C VAL A 67 -29.46 -1.32 5.75
N GLU A 68 -30.28 -0.97 4.75
CA GLU A 68 -30.42 -1.70 3.48
C GLU A 68 -29.15 -1.69 2.64
N ASP A 69 -28.36 -0.60 2.70
CA ASP A 69 -27.07 -0.46 2.02
C ASP A 69 -25.89 -0.78 2.95
N SER A 70 -26.16 -1.36 4.14
CA SER A 70 -25.07 -1.71 5.06
C SER A 70 -24.32 -2.97 4.62
N SER A 71 -23.09 -3.07 5.05
CA SER A 71 -22.23 -4.24 4.82
C SER A 71 -21.36 -4.52 6.02
N LEU A 72 -21.19 -5.81 6.34
CA LEU A 72 -20.23 -6.31 7.32
C LEU A 72 -19.32 -7.33 6.65
N LYS A 73 -18.04 -7.06 6.67
CA LYS A 73 -17.01 -7.94 6.11
C LYS A 73 -16.06 -8.36 7.23
N VAL A 74 -15.62 -9.61 7.20
CA VAL A 74 -14.60 -10.14 8.09
C VAL A 74 -13.51 -10.78 7.24
N LEU A 75 -12.28 -10.31 7.37
CA LEU A 75 -11.12 -10.96 6.77
C LEU A 75 -10.42 -11.79 7.85
N LEU A 76 -10.34 -13.09 7.65
CA LEU A 76 -9.46 -13.96 8.44
C LEU A 76 -8.11 -14.04 7.72
N ARG A 77 -7.05 -13.58 8.40
CA ARG A 77 -5.68 -13.55 7.84
C ARG A 77 -4.76 -14.42 8.68
N ASN A 78 -4.06 -15.35 8.04
CA ASN A 78 -2.87 -15.99 8.57
C ASN A 78 -1.65 -15.40 7.85
N ALA A 79 -0.72 -14.82 8.59
CA ALA A 79 0.44 -14.17 8.03
C ALA A 79 1.72 -14.68 8.68
N TYR A 80 2.69 -15.05 7.84
CA TYR A 80 4.03 -15.45 8.24
C TYR A 80 5.06 -14.70 7.43
N ILE A 81 6.02 -14.05 8.10
CA ILE A 81 7.18 -13.40 7.47
C ILE A 81 8.44 -13.91 8.15
N ASN A 82 9.41 -14.30 7.33
CA ASN A 82 10.76 -14.65 7.78
C ASN A 82 11.79 -13.91 6.93
N ARG A 83 12.74 -13.26 7.60
CA ARG A 83 13.87 -12.55 7.01
C ARG A 83 15.16 -13.15 7.52
N ASP A 84 15.89 -13.83 6.65
CA ASP A 84 17.25 -14.31 6.86
C ASP A 84 18.19 -13.17 6.46
N LYS A 85 18.60 -12.37 7.43
CA LYS A 85 19.50 -11.23 7.24
C LYS A 85 20.93 -11.72 7.04
N LYS A 86 21.71 -10.97 6.24
CA LYS A 86 23.12 -11.21 6.01
C LYS A 86 23.97 -10.16 6.74
N ASP A 87 25.25 -10.24 6.56
CA ASP A 87 26.21 -9.25 7.05
C ASP A 87 26.19 -9.04 8.58
N GLY A 88 25.85 -10.10 9.34
CA GLY A 88 25.87 -10.08 10.80
C GLY A 88 24.67 -9.46 11.49
N ASN A 89 23.62 -9.14 10.74
CA ASN A 89 22.35 -8.68 11.29
C ASN A 89 21.53 -9.88 11.80
N ASP A 90 20.75 -9.65 12.85
CA ASP A 90 19.84 -10.67 13.42
C ASP A 90 18.69 -11.01 12.45
N ASP A 91 18.38 -12.29 12.37
CA ASP A 91 17.20 -12.78 11.65
C ASP A 91 15.89 -12.31 12.29
N GLN A 92 14.86 -12.12 11.47
CA GLN A 92 13.55 -11.67 11.91
C GLN A 92 12.49 -12.67 11.48
N ARG A 93 11.56 -13.00 12.38
CA ARG A 93 10.44 -13.88 12.06
C ARG A 93 9.24 -13.56 12.93
N GLU A 94 8.07 -13.44 12.31
CA GLU A 94 6.80 -13.35 13.01
C GLU A 94 5.73 -14.17 12.29
N TRP A 95 4.84 -14.80 13.09
CA TRP A 95 3.69 -15.56 12.61
C TRP A 95 2.47 -15.20 13.43
N GLY A 96 1.39 -14.81 12.75
CA GLY A 96 0.16 -14.37 13.41
C GLY A 96 -1.09 -14.81 12.67
N GLN A 97 -2.18 -14.87 13.42
CA GLN A 97 -3.54 -15.03 12.93
C GLN A 97 -4.32 -13.78 13.26
N ALA A 98 -5.09 -13.25 12.31
CA ALA A 98 -5.95 -12.09 12.56
C ALA A 98 -7.39 -12.31 12.13
N ALA A 99 -8.29 -11.57 12.79
CA ALA A 99 -9.64 -11.30 12.35
C ALA A 99 -9.80 -9.78 12.20
N ILE A 100 -10.15 -9.33 11.00
CA ILE A 100 -10.29 -7.94 10.61
C ILE A 100 -11.74 -7.72 10.21
N GLY A 101 -12.54 -7.18 11.13
CA GLY A 101 -13.95 -6.86 10.90
C GLY A 101 -14.11 -5.42 10.46
N THR A 102 -14.84 -5.18 9.37
CA THR A 102 -15.18 -3.85 8.85
C THR A 102 -16.67 -3.77 8.60
N PHE A 103 -17.32 -2.78 9.20
CA PHE A 103 -18.71 -2.45 9.02
C PHE A 103 -18.83 -1.10 8.32
N SER A 104 -19.72 -1.02 7.33
CA SER A 104 -20.10 0.23 6.69
C SER A 104 -21.63 0.28 6.60
N SER A 105 -22.27 1.27 7.22
CA SER A 105 -23.70 1.49 7.03
C SER A 105 -23.99 2.08 5.65
N GLY A 106 -25.21 1.95 5.16
CA GLY A 106 -25.73 2.85 4.14
C GLY A 106 -25.84 4.28 4.67
N PHE A 107 -26.39 5.16 3.84
CA PHE A 107 -26.74 6.52 4.23
C PHE A 107 -28.24 6.65 4.46
N THR A 108 -28.65 7.44 5.45
CA THR A 108 -30.06 7.80 5.58
C THR A 108 -30.57 8.47 4.30
N GLN A 109 -31.84 8.29 4.00
CA GLN A 109 -32.50 8.96 2.87
C GLN A 109 -32.65 10.47 3.13
N GLY A 110 -32.92 11.24 2.07
CA GLY A 110 -33.10 12.68 2.14
C GLY A 110 -31.95 13.44 1.47
N THR A 111 -31.95 14.78 1.57
CA THR A 111 -30.94 15.64 0.92
C THR A 111 -29.54 15.45 1.51
N VAL A 112 -29.48 15.18 2.81
CA VAL A 112 -28.25 14.87 3.53
C VAL A 112 -28.35 13.47 4.10
N GLY A 113 -27.52 12.56 3.62
CA GLY A 113 -27.40 11.22 4.17
C GLY A 113 -26.41 11.18 5.31
N VAL A 114 -26.72 10.43 6.36
CA VAL A 114 -25.84 10.16 7.48
C VAL A 114 -25.56 8.67 7.54
N GLY A 115 -24.31 8.30 7.74
CA GLY A 115 -23.87 6.92 7.88
C GLY A 115 -22.71 6.79 8.89
N VAL A 116 -22.30 5.56 9.15
CA VAL A 116 -21.24 5.20 10.08
C VAL A 116 -20.38 4.10 9.46
N ASP A 117 -19.07 4.22 9.60
CA ASP A 117 -18.13 3.16 9.37
C ASP A 117 -17.49 2.75 10.70
N ALA A 118 -17.19 1.46 10.87
CA ALA A 118 -16.51 0.96 12.06
C ALA A 118 -15.63 -0.23 11.71
N PHE A 119 -14.57 -0.43 12.46
CA PHE A 119 -13.74 -1.62 12.36
C PHE A 119 -13.38 -2.17 13.75
N GLY A 120 -13.19 -3.48 13.81
CA GLY A 120 -12.63 -4.19 14.95
C GLY A 120 -11.59 -5.18 14.45
N LEU A 121 -10.38 -5.10 14.96
CA LEU A 121 -9.21 -5.85 14.52
C LEU A 121 -8.64 -6.62 15.71
N TYR A 122 -8.37 -7.90 15.52
CA TYR A 122 -7.72 -8.72 16.53
C TYR A 122 -6.66 -9.60 15.90
N GLY A 123 -5.45 -9.57 16.43
CA GLY A 123 -4.33 -10.39 16.01
C GLY A 123 -3.83 -11.26 17.17
N LEU A 124 -3.57 -12.53 16.90
CA LEU A 124 -3.01 -13.49 17.84
C LEU A 124 -1.66 -13.98 17.32
N ARG A 125 -0.65 -13.93 18.16
CA ARG A 125 0.68 -14.45 17.84
C ARG A 125 0.69 -15.98 17.92
N LEU A 126 1.19 -16.63 16.88
CA LEU A 126 1.25 -18.10 16.77
C LEU A 126 2.62 -18.68 17.08
N ASP A 127 3.70 -17.94 16.80
CA ASP A 127 5.05 -18.39 17.11
C ASP A 127 5.42 -18.06 18.55
N ARG A 128 6.06 -19.04 19.21
CA ARG A 128 6.54 -18.90 20.59
C ARG A 128 8.02 -19.27 20.64
N GLY A 129 8.82 -18.49 21.35
CA GLY A 129 10.24 -18.76 21.54
C GLY A 129 11.11 -17.50 21.49
N SER A 130 12.32 -17.60 22.01
CA SER A 130 13.27 -16.49 22.16
C SER A 130 13.83 -15.97 20.83
N HIS A 131 13.70 -16.73 19.75
CA HIS A 131 14.15 -16.32 18.39
C HIS A 131 13.00 -15.90 17.50
N ALA A 132 11.77 -16.00 17.98
CA ALA A 132 10.59 -15.59 17.28
C ALA A 132 10.22 -14.17 17.75
N GLY A 133 10.33 -13.24 16.85
CA GLY A 133 9.96 -11.87 17.10
C GLY A 133 11.13 -11.05 17.62
N GLY A 134 11.38 -10.09 16.93
CA GLY A 134 12.27 -9.00 17.20
C GLY A 134 11.83 -7.88 16.33
N ALA A 135 12.24 -6.70 16.66
CA ALA A 135 11.99 -5.49 15.92
C ALA A 135 12.15 -5.69 14.41
N GLY A 136 11.19 -5.23 13.62
CA GLY A 136 11.35 -5.07 12.19
C GLY A 136 10.38 -5.82 11.28
N ILE A 137 9.47 -6.67 11.80
CA ILE A 137 8.33 -7.19 11.02
C ILE A 137 7.04 -6.44 11.35
N ASP A 138 6.88 -6.00 12.61
CA ASP A 138 5.79 -5.15 13.08
C ASP A 138 4.40 -5.79 13.03
N PHE A 139 4.31 -7.09 13.31
CA PHE A 139 3.02 -7.71 13.59
C PHE A 139 2.55 -7.37 14.99
N PHE A 140 3.47 -7.41 15.96
CA PHE A 140 3.19 -7.18 17.36
C PHE A 140 4.19 -6.20 17.96
N LYS A 141 3.72 -5.43 18.94
CA LYS A 141 4.55 -4.51 19.71
C LYS A 141 5.67 -5.28 20.43
N PRO A 142 6.92 -4.78 20.42
CA PRO A 142 7.98 -5.35 21.26
C PRO A 142 7.57 -5.33 22.72
N SER A 143 7.91 -6.35 23.47
CA SER A 143 7.62 -6.42 24.92
C SER A 143 8.40 -5.34 25.68
N GLU A 144 7.74 -4.68 26.61
CA GLU A 144 8.39 -3.78 27.54
C GLU A 144 9.18 -4.62 28.57
N GLY A 145 10.43 -4.30 28.83
CA GLY A 145 11.20 -4.93 29.91
C GLY A 145 12.38 -5.81 29.51
N GLY A 146 13.03 -5.55 28.39
CA GLY A 146 14.34 -6.17 28.06
C GLY A 146 14.28 -7.62 27.57
N ASN A 147 13.12 -8.26 27.64
CA ASN A 147 12.87 -9.54 27.02
C ASN A 147 12.38 -9.26 25.59
N LYS A 148 13.15 -9.63 24.56
CA LYS A 148 12.90 -9.33 23.14
C LYS A 148 11.68 -10.07 22.53
N SER A 149 10.79 -10.59 23.34
CA SER A 149 9.61 -11.31 22.86
C SER A 149 8.48 -10.32 22.58
N PRO A 150 7.88 -10.30 21.36
CA PRO A 150 6.73 -9.45 21.07
C PRO A 150 5.51 -9.79 21.93
N ALA A 151 4.53 -8.87 21.97
CA ALA A 151 3.23 -9.11 22.61
C ALA A 151 2.56 -10.39 22.07
N GLY A 152 1.74 -11.02 22.88
CA GLY A 152 1.05 -12.26 22.52
C GLY A 152 -0.16 -12.04 21.61
N ASP A 153 -0.72 -10.85 21.65
CA ASP A 153 -1.88 -10.43 20.88
C ASP A 153 -1.88 -8.90 20.64
N LEU A 154 -2.79 -8.46 19.82
CA LEU A 154 -3.00 -7.05 19.49
C LEU A 154 -4.48 -6.84 19.13
N ALA A 155 -5.11 -5.85 19.76
CA ALA A 155 -6.48 -5.46 19.48
C ALA A 155 -6.60 -3.98 19.14
N LYS A 156 -7.39 -3.67 18.11
CA LYS A 156 -7.65 -2.29 17.66
C LYS A 156 -9.12 -2.14 17.30
N ALA A 157 -9.69 -0.98 17.53
CA ALA A 157 -11.03 -0.63 17.07
C ALA A 157 -11.10 0.85 16.71
N GLY A 158 -11.96 1.18 15.78
CA GLY A 158 -12.20 2.55 15.37
C GLY A 158 -13.55 2.73 14.71
N ALA A 159 -14.01 3.98 14.65
CA ALA A 159 -15.24 4.34 13.96
C ALA A 159 -15.16 5.74 13.37
N ALA A 160 -15.93 5.97 12.32
CA ALA A 160 -16.13 7.26 11.69
C ALA A 160 -17.61 7.49 11.39
N VAL A 161 -18.06 8.73 11.59
CA VAL A 161 -19.35 9.20 11.07
C VAL A 161 -19.14 9.76 9.68
N LYS A 162 -20.09 9.53 8.78
CA LYS A 162 -20.04 10.01 7.39
C LYS A 162 -21.32 10.73 7.01
N PHE A 163 -21.13 11.79 6.24
CA PHE A 163 -22.22 12.61 5.68
C PHE A 163 -22.11 12.62 4.17
N ARG A 164 -23.22 12.48 3.46
CA ARG A 164 -23.25 12.55 2.00
C ARG A 164 -24.26 13.57 1.53
N VAL A 165 -23.84 14.42 0.61
CA VAL A 165 -24.70 15.32 -0.15
C VAL A 165 -24.36 15.12 -1.62
N SER A 166 -25.36 14.80 -2.46
CA SER A 166 -25.10 14.44 -3.85
C SER A 166 -24.06 13.32 -3.97
N ASN A 167 -22.96 13.54 -4.66
CA ASN A 167 -21.83 12.62 -4.81
C ASN A 167 -20.62 13.03 -3.95
N THR A 168 -20.81 13.89 -2.95
CA THR A 168 -19.76 14.33 -2.03
C THR A 168 -19.98 13.71 -0.65
N VAL A 169 -18.95 13.03 -0.15
CA VAL A 169 -18.92 12.41 1.19
C VAL A 169 -17.88 13.10 2.06
N LEU A 170 -18.29 13.48 3.27
CA LEU A 170 -17.41 13.87 4.36
C LEU A 170 -17.41 12.76 5.40
N ALA A 171 -16.26 12.24 5.77
CA ALA A 171 -16.08 11.28 6.87
C ALA A 171 -15.22 11.90 7.98
N TYR A 172 -15.60 11.67 9.25
CA TYR A 172 -14.86 12.11 10.43
C TYR A 172 -14.73 11.00 11.45
N GLY A 173 -13.54 10.70 11.86
CA GLY A 173 -13.21 9.65 12.83
C GLY A 173 -12.02 8.81 12.37
N ASP A 174 -12.00 7.54 12.78
CA ASP A 174 -10.94 6.60 12.45
C ASP A 174 -11.16 5.99 11.06
N GLN A 175 -10.21 6.17 10.17
CA GLN A 175 -10.30 5.83 8.75
C GLN A 175 -9.03 5.15 8.27
N MET A 176 -9.10 4.46 7.15
CA MET A 176 -7.99 3.83 6.43
C MET A 176 -7.87 4.50 5.05
N PRO A 177 -7.24 5.70 4.95
CA PRO A 177 -7.16 6.44 3.68
C PRO A 177 -6.26 5.74 2.67
N GLU A 178 -6.66 5.77 1.40
CA GLU A 178 -5.90 5.21 0.25
C GLU A 178 -5.57 6.31 -0.75
N LEU A 179 -4.74 7.27 -0.34
CA LEU A 179 -4.30 8.37 -1.18
C LEU A 179 -2.79 8.26 -1.45
N PRO A 180 -2.30 8.67 -2.63
CA PRO A 180 -0.87 8.53 -2.95
C PRO A 180 0.08 9.25 -2.00
N VAL A 181 -0.44 10.23 -1.25
CA VAL A 181 0.33 11.01 -0.28
C VAL A 181 -0.02 10.68 1.17
N LEU A 182 -1.02 9.84 1.38
CA LEU A 182 -1.42 9.26 2.67
C LEU A 182 -2.16 7.94 2.43
N ASN A 183 -1.45 6.84 2.47
CA ASN A 183 -2.02 5.50 2.31
C ASN A 183 -1.78 4.68 3.58
N TYR A 184 -2.83 4.08 4.13
CA TYR A 184 -2.66 3.18 5.25
C TYR A 184 -1.87 1.93 4.84
N ASP A 185 -1.03 1.42 5.71
CA ASP A 185 -0.28 0.18 5.47
C ASP A 185 -1.08 -1.03 5.95
N SER A 186 -1.34 -1.98 5.06
CA SER A 186 -1.95 -3.29 5.32
C SER A 186 -1.02 -4.47 5.03
N SER A 187 0.26 -4.19 4.84
CA SER A 187 1.28 -5.17 4.44
C SER A 187 1.72 -6.12 5.56
N ARG A 188 1.14 -5.96 6.74
CA ARG A 188 1.42 -6.78 7.92
C ARG A 188 0.16 -7.52 8.40
N LEU A 189 0.15 -7.96 9.65
CA LEU A 189 -0.95 -8.72 10.22
C LEU A 189 -2.24 -7.88 10.32
N LEU A 190 -2.15 -6.70 10.95
CA LEU A 190 -3.24 -5.74 11.06
C LEU A 190 -2.92 -4.44 10.32
N PRO A 191 -3.93 -3.76 9.76
CA PRO A 191 -3.75 -2.49 9.08
C PRO A 191 -3.53 -1.32 10.04
N GLU A 192 -2.95 -0.25 9.51
CA GLU A 192 -2.94 1.07 10.13
C GLU A 192 -4.28 1.77 10.02
N SER A 193 -4.47 2.83 10.80
CA SER A 193 -5.59 3.74 10.67
C SER A 193 -5.18 5.16 11.07
N TYR A 194 -5.94 6.13 10.57
CA TYR A 194 -5.74 7.55 10.82
C TYR A 194 -7.02 8.17 11.35
N THR A 195 -6.91 9.05 12.35
CA THR A 195 -8.04 9.79 12.90
C THR A 195 -8.08 11.19 12.31
N GLY A 196 -9.20 11.55 11.68
CA GLY A 196 -9.34 12.87 11.08
C GLY A 196 -10.59 13.03 10.22
N THR A 197 -10.55 14.03 9.35
CA THR A 197 -11.61 14.36 8.40
C THR A 197 -11.11 14.12 6.98
N LEU A 198 -11.92 13.45 6.17
CA LEU A 198 -11.70 13.30 4.73
C LEU A 198 -12.97 13.67 3.97
N ILE A 199 -12.83 14.54 2.98
CA ILE A 199 -13.87 14.84 1.98
C ILE A 199 -13.48 14.17 0.68
N THR A 200 -14.41 13.42 0.08
CA THR A 200 -14.27 12.84 -1.26
C THR A 200 -15.44 13.31 -2.10
N SER A 201 -15.18 13.99 -3.20
CA SER A 201 -16.19 14.51 -4.13
C SER A 201 -16.05 13.86 -5.51
N LYS A 202 -17.20 13.44 -6.07
CA LYS A 202 -17.34 12.85 -7.40
C LYS A 202 -18.46 13.55 -8.19
N GLU A 203 -18.63 14.85 -8.00
CA GLU A 203 -19.71 15.65 -8.63
C GLU A 203 -19.48 15.82 -10.14
N ILE A 204 -18.26 15.66 -10.62
CA ILE A 204 -17.91 15.77 -12.03
C ILE A 204 -17.51 14.38 -12.52
N ASP A 205 -18.14 13.95 -13.62
CA ASP A 205 -17.86 12.64 -14.21
C ASP A 205 -16.37 12.49 -14.57
N GLY A 206 -15.81 11.33 -14.19
CA GLY A 206 -14.38 11.04 -14.34
C GLY A 206 -13.45 11.74 -13.34
N LEU A 207 -13.93 12.71 -12.52
CA LEU A 207 -13.13 13.45 -11.55
C LEU A 207 -13.41 12.98 -10.12
N VAL A 208 -12.35 12.59 -9.41
CA VAL A 208 -12.39 12.35 -7.95
C VAL A 208 -11.51 13.38 -7.28
N LEU A 209 -12.07 14.16 -6.35
CA LEU A 209 -11.34 15.13 -5.53
C LEU A 209 -11.31 14.67 -4.08
N ASN A 210 -10.17 14.88 -3.43
CA ASN A 210 -9.97 14.57 -2.02
C ASN A 210 -9.38 15.78 -1.30
N ALA A 211 -9.91 16.08 -0.11
CA ALA A 211 -9.33 17.04 0.82
C ALA A 211 -9.50 16.51 2.25
N GLY A 212 -8.47 16.60 3.07
CA GLY A 212 -8.55 16.05 4.42
C GLY A 212 -7.52 16.61 5.38
N ARG A 213 -7.79 16.40 6.68
CA ARG A 213 -6.86 16.67 7.77
C ARG A 213 -6.96 15.54 8.78
N PHE A 214 -5.82 14.95 9.11
CA PHE A 214 -5.69 13.90 10.11
C PHE A 214 -4.75 14.35 11.22
N THR A 215 -5.04 13.95 12.45
CA THR A 215 -4.33 14.42 13.64
C THR A 215 -3.81 13.30 14.54
N ALA A 216 -4.10 12.04 14.20
CA ALA A 216 -3.57 10.88 14.90
C ALA A 216 -3.38 9.71 13.94
N GLU A 217 -2.44 8.84 14.27
CA GLU A 217 -2.10 7.62 13.55
C GLU A 217 -2.08 6.44 14.52
N SER A 218 -2.71 5.34 14.18
CA SER A 218 -2.57 4.05 14.85
C SER A 218 -1.76 3.12 13.96
N ARG A 219 -0.53 2.83 14.36
CA ARG A 219 0.42 1.99 13.61
C ARG A 219 -0.02 0.53 13.53
N LYS A 220 0.57 -0.23 12.61
CA LYS A 220 0.32 -1.67 12.40
C LYS A 220 0.36 -2.47 13.69
N SER A 221 1.39 -2.30 14.49
CA SER A 221 1.66 -3.05 15.72
C SER A 221 1.21 -2.34 16.99
N ALA A 222 0.46 -1.23 16.90
CA ALA A 222 0.03 -0.46 18.07
C ALA A 222 -1.45 -0.65 18.37
N GLU A 223 -1.81 -0.57 19.65
CA GLU A 223 -3.19 -0.63 20.15
C GLU A 223 -3.85 0.76 20.20
N GLY A 224 -3.04 1.79 20.45
CA GLY A 224 -3.55 3.15 20.67
C GLY A 224 -3.90 3.88 19.38
N ARG A 225 -4.83 4.84 19.50
CA ARG A 225 -5.24 5.73 18.41
C ARG A 225 -4.12 6.68 17.96
N ASP A 226 -3.30 7.15 18.88
CA ASP A 226 -2.18 8.06 18.59
C ASP A 226 -0.86 7.40 19.01
N SER A 227 -0.43 6.44 18.24
CA SER A 227 0.81 5.71 18.48
C SER A 227 2.02 6.30 17.76
N GLY A 228 1.79 7.18 16.77
CA GLY A 228 2.82 7.80 15.92
C GLY A 228 3.26 9.20 16.36
N GLY A 229 2.53 9.86 17.26
CA GLY A 229 2.78 11.25 17.65
C GLY A 229 2.55 12.24 16.48
N LEU A 230 1.61 11.92 15.60
CA LEU A 230 1.23 12.77 14.47
C LEU A 230 0.57 14.07 15.00
N LYS A 231 1.13 15.24 14.68
CA LYS A 231 0.49 16.51 14.98
C LYS A 231 -0.67 16.77 14.03
N SER A 232 -0.37 16.89 12.75
CA SER A 232 -1.37 16.96 11.71
C SER A 232 -0.77 16.63 10.34
N ILE A 233 -1.59 16.07 9.47
CA ILE A 233 -1.35 15.96 8.05
C ILE A 233 -2.54 16.52 7.29
N ASN A 234 -2.30 17.49 6.42
CA ASN A 234 -3.28 18.00 5.47
C ASN A 234 -3.04 17.34 4.12
N VAL A 235 -4.10 16.91 3.47
CA VAL A 235 -4.06 16.28 2.14
C VAL A 235 -5.01 16.99 1.20
N LEU A 236 -4.59 17.16 -0.05
CA LEU A 236 -5.40 17.73 -1.12
C LEU A 236 -4.98 17.10 -2.45
N GLY A 237 -5.93 16.77 -3.29
CA GLY A 237 -5.63 16.29 -4.62
C GLY A 237 -6.82 15.66 -5.32
N GLY A 238 -6.54 15.00 -6.42
CA GLY A 238 -7.55 14.31 -7.18
C GLY A 238 -6.98 13.51 -8.34
N SER A 239 -7.84 12.69 -8.93
CA SER A 239 -7.58 11.92 -10.12
C SER A 239 -8.65 12.19 -11.17
N TYR A 240 -8.27 12.16 -12.44
CA TYR A 240 -9.17 12.39 -13.55
C TYR A 240 -8.98 11.34 -14.65
N GLN A 241 -10.09 10.79 -15.12
CA GLN A 241 -10.16 9.91 -16.29
C GLN A 241 -10.42 10.76 -17.53
N PHE A 242 -9.36 11.09 -18.26
CA PHE A 242 -9.43 11.95 -19.46
C PHE A 242 -10.13 11.27 -20.63
N THR A 243 -9.82 9.98 -20.83
CA THR A 243 -10.44 9.07 -21.80
C THR A 243 -10.49 7.67 -21.22
N GLU A 244 -11.10 6.71 -21.90
CA GLU A 244 -11.08 5.30 -21.47
C GLU A 244 -9.65 4.76 -21.28
N GLN A 245 -8.68 5.29 -22.01
CA GLN A 245 -7.29 4.83 -22.01
C GLN A 245 -6.36 5.70 -21.16
N PHE A 246 -6.72 6.97 -20.89
CA PHE A 246 -5.84 7.93 -20.24
C PHE A 246 -6.40 8.45 -18.93
N LYS A 247 -5.63 8.31 -17.89
CA LYS A 247 -5.93 8.87 -16.57
C LYS A 247 -4.69 9.52 -15.94
N GLY A 248 -4.94 10.44 -15.00
CA GLY A 248 -3.88 11.08 -14.25
C GLY A 248 -4.32 11.45 -12.84
N ALA A 249 -3.36 11.74 -11.98
CA ALA A 249 -3.61 12.16 -10.61
C ALA A 249 -2.59 13.20 -10.17
N LEU A 250 -3.04 14.14 -9.33
CA LEU A 250 -2.19 15.13 -8.66
C LEU A 250 -2.61 15.21 -7.19
N TYR A 251 -1.66 15.03 -6.28
CA TYR A 251 -1.89 15.11 -4.85
C TYR A 251 -0.78 15.87 -4.14
N ALA A 252 -1.11 16.45 -3.00
CA ALA A 252 -0.15 17.06 -2.09
C ALA A 252 -0.52 16.75 -0.65
N SER A 253 0.49 16.64 0.21
CA SER A 253 0.33 16.60 1.66
C SER A 253 1.31 17.52 2.36
N ASP A 254 0.91 18.00 3.54
CA ASP A 254 1.71 18.80 4.46
C ASP A 254 1.60 18.17 5.85
N VAL A 255 2.69 17.55 6.29
CA VAL A 255 2.82 16.95 7.63
C VAL A 255 3.52 17.94 8.52
N GLU A 256 2.80 18.46 9.51
CA GLU A 256 3.25 19.55 10.39
C GLU A 256 4.57 19.19 11.10
N ASP A 257 5.58 20.04 10.91
CA ASP A 257 6.94 19.93 11.44
C ASP A 257 7.75 18.70 10.93
N VAL A 258 7.30 18.04 9.84
CA VAL A 258 7.98 16.85 9.32
C VAL A 258 8.33 17.00 7.84
N LEU A 259 7.33 17.11 6.97
CA LEU A 259 7.57 17.16 5.52
C LEU A 259 6.38 17.70 4.72
N LYS A 260 6.69 18.16 3.51
CA LYS A 260 5.71 18.41 2.43
C LYS A 260 5.96 17.47 1.27
N LYS A 261 4.88 16.90 0.74
CA LYS A 261 4.94 15.92 -0.33
C LYS A 261 4.01 16.31 -1.47
N GLN A 262 4.47 16.14 -2.68
CA GLN A 262 3.70 16.29 -3.92
C GLN A 262 3.81 15.03 -4.74
N TYR A 263 2.73 14.65 -5.41
CA TYR A 263 2.66 13.45 -6.24
C TYR A 263 1.97 13.74 -7.56
N VAL A 264 2.48 13.11 -8.62
CA VAL A 264 1.87 13.08 -9.95
C VAL A 264 1.87 11.66 -10.48
N ASN A 265 0.75 11.26 -11.10
CA ASN A 265 0.65 10.04 -11.91
C ASN A 265 0.06 10.36 -13.27
N LEU A 266 0.58 9.68 -14.30
CA LEU A 266 0.01 9.62 -15.64
C LEU A 266 0.03 8.15 -16.08
N ASN A 267 -1.12 7.63 -16.49
CA ASN A 267 -1.26 6.25 -16.94
C ASN A 267 -1.99 6.21 -18.28
N TYR A 268 -1.38 5.56 -19.25
CA TYR A 268 -1.96 5.40 -20.58
C TYR A 268 -1.92 3.93 -21.03
N VAL A 269 -3.07 3.43 -21.48
CA VAL A 269 -3.21 2.08 -22.03
C VAL A 269 -3.41 2.15 -23.53
N PHE A 270 -2.47 1.62 -24.29
CA PHE A 270 -2.56 1.45 -25.74
C PHE A 270 -3.16 0.07 -26.04
N PRO A 271 -4.40 -0.04 -26.50
CA PRO A 271 -4.91 -1.29 -27.04
C PRO A 271 -4.24 -1.56 -28.39
N LEU A 272 -3.56 -2.70 -28.52
CA LEU A 272 -2.81 -3.06 -29.72
C LEU A 272 -3.57 -4.07 -30.59
N ALA A 273 -4.11 -5.12 -29.95
CA ALA A 273 -4.93 -6.15 -30.57
C ALA A 273 -5.96 -6.66 -29.56
N THR A 274 -6.76 -7.66 -29.92
CA THR A 274 -7.87 -8.18 -29.10
C THR A 274 -7.43 -8.64 -27.70
N ASP A 275 -6.22 -9.17 -27.58
CA ASP A 275 -5.64 -9.68 -26.32
C ASP A 275 -4.28 -9.07 -25.98
N GLN A 276 -3.97 -7.92 -26.63
CA GLN A 276 -2.68 -7.23 -26.47
C GLN A 276 -2.87 -5.78 -26.08
N SER A 277 -2.07 -5.34 -25.11
CA SER A 277 -2.00 -3.93 -24.71
C SER A 277 -0.60 -3.54 -24.27
N LEU A 278 -0.27 -2.25 -24.44
CA LEU A 278 0.91 -1.64 -23.84
C LEU A 278 0.43 -0.57 -22.86
N THR A 279 0.79 -0.73 -21.59
CA THR A 279 0.52 0.26 -20.56
C THR A 279 1.78 1.03 -20.23
N LEU A 280 1.71 2.36 -20.30
CA LEU A 280 2.73 3.26 -19.77
C LEU A 280 2.23 3.87 -18.48
N ASP A 281 3.00 3.75 -17.39
CA ASP A 281 2.66 4.27 -16.08
C ASP A 281 3.82 5.10 -15.53
N PHE A 282 3.59 6.40 -15.37
CA PHE A 282 4.52 7.35 -14.79
C PHE A 282 4.06 7.75 -13.41
N ASN A 283 4.95 7.68 -12.43
CA ASN A 283 4.73 8.14 -11.06
C ASN A 283 5.89 9.03 -10.63
N GLY A 284 5.59 10.14 -9.97
CA GLY A 284 6.61 11.05 -9.49
C GLY A 284 6.24 11.65 -8.13
N TYR A 285 7.23 11.74 -7.25
CA TYR A 285 7.13 12.39 -5.95
C TYR A 285 8.18 13.47 -5.80
N ARG A 286 7.79 14.55 -5.13
CA ARG A 286 8.70 15.52 -4.57
C ARG A 286 8.40 15.63 -3.08
N THR A 287 9.40 15.37 -2.25
CA THR A 287 9.33 15.49 -0.80
C THR A 287 10.32 16.52 -0.33
N LYS A 288 9.88 17.42 0.54
CA LYS A 288 10.74 18.39 1.22
C LYS A 288 10.57 18.19 2.72
N LEU A 289 11.64 17.83 3.40
CA LEU A 289 11.67 17.72 4.86
C LEU A 289 11.62 19.12 5.51
N ASP A 290 10.98 19.22 6.69
CA ASP A 290 11.17 20.37 7.56
C ASP A 290 12.64 20.45 7.98
N LYS A 291 13.15 21.67 8.10
CA LYS A 291 14.57 21.90 8.39
C LYS A 291 14.98 21.30 9.73
N SER A 292 14.19 21.55 10.77
CA SER A 292 14.50 21.04 12.11
C SER A 292 14.42 19.51 12.15
N PHE A 293 13.43 18.94 11.46
CA PHE A 293 13.30 17.49 11.34
C PHE A 293 14.48 16.87 10.60
N ALA A 294 14.93 17.46 9.49
CA ALA A 294 16.06 16.96 8.69
C ALA A 294 17.37 17.01 9.48
N GLU A 295 17.61 18.08 10.26
CA GLU A 295 18.78 18.24 11.14
C GLU A 295 18.76 17.19 12.26
N ASP A 296 17.64 17.03 12.97
CA ASP A 296 17.45 16.07 14.07
C ASP A 296 17.59 14.60 13.58
N ALA A 297 17.14 14.31 12.38
CA ALA A 297 17.19 12.98 11.77
C ALA A 297 18.54 12.66 11.09
N GLY A 298 19.46 13.64 10.98
CA GLY A 298 20.72 13.46 10.27
C GLY A 298 20.55 13.21 8.77
N ALA A 299 19.56 13.88 8.17
CA ALA A 299 19.17 13.63 6.78
C ALA A 299 20.17 14.12 5.74
N GLY A 300 21.16 14.93 6.12
CA GLY A 300 22.12 15.59 5.21
C GLY A 300 21.52 16.82 4.52
N GLY A 301 20.34 16.68 3.94
CA GLY A 301 19.58 17.73 3.28
C GLY A 301 18.06 17.58 3.44
N GLN A 302 17.29 18.37 2.71
CA GLN A 302 15.84 18.44 2.83
C GLN A 302 15.08 17.92 1.61
N ASP A 303 15.69 17.97 0.44
CA ASP A 303 15.00 17.74 -0.83
C ASP A 303 15.18 16.29 -1.30
N ASN A 304 14.07 15.65 -1.66
CA ASN A 304 14.06 14.39 -2.40
C ASN A 304 13.06 14.46 -3.56
N LYS A 305 13.48 13.99 -4.73
CA LYS A 305 12.64 13.84 -5.91
C LYS A 305 12.84 12.43 -6.43
N ILE A 306 11.77 11.68 -6.55
CA ILE A 306 11.80 10.33 -7.08
C ILE A 306 10.71 10.14 -8.11
N TRP A 307 11.03 9.47 -9.21
CA TRP A 307 10.07 9.15 -10.25
C TRP A 307 10.34 7.76 -10.83
N SER A 308 9.30 7.16 -11.36
CA SER A 308 9.38 5.91 -12.11
C SER A 308 8.54 5.98 -13.39
N LEU A 309 9.01 5.29 -14.42
CA LEU A 309 8.27 5.01 -15.64
C LEU A 309 8.31 3.52 -15.90
N ALA A 310 7.13 2.89 -15.97
CA ALA A 310 6.97 1.49 -16.32
C ALA A 310 6.27 1.35 -17.68
N ALA A 311 6.77 0.46 -18.51
CA ALA A 311 6.14 -0.01 -19.73
C ALA A 311 5.82 -1.49 -19.57
N THR A 312 4.52 -1.84 -19.58
CA THR A 312 4.03 -3.21 -19.45
C THR A 312 3.32 -3.63 -20.72
N PHE A 313 3.87 -4.61 -21.41
CA PHE A 313 3.24 -5.29 -22.54
C PHE A 313 2.50 -6.53 -22.07
N ALA A 314 1.19 -6.57 -22.28
CA ALA A 314 0.35 -7.73 -21.97
C ALA A 314 -0.06 -8.43 -23.27
N THR A 315 0.00 -9.75 -23.31
CA THR A 315 -0.43 -10.59 -24.43
C THR A 315 -0.97 -11.93 -23.92
N GLY A 316 -2.25 -12.18 -24.14
CA GLY A 316 -2.93 -13.34 -23.59
C GLY A 316 -2.71 -13.46 -22.07
N PRO A 317 -2.18 -14.60 -21.55
CA PRO A 317 -1.93 -14.77 -20.13
C PRO A 317 -0.61 -14.15 -19.63
N HIS A 318 0.21 -13.61 -20.51
CA HIS A 318 1.54 -13.12 -20.20
C HIS A 318 1.59 -11.59 -20.08
N SER A 319 2.47 -11.10 -19.21
CA SER A 319 2.85 -9.69 -19.13
C SER A 319 4.36 -9.54 -18.96
N PHE A 320 4.91 -8.55 -19.64
CA PHE A 320 6.33 -8.21 -19.59
C PHE A 320 6.47 -6.75 -19.21
N THR A 321 7.24 -6.47 -18.18
CA THR A 321 7.45 -5.11 -17.68
C THR A 321 8.92 -4.72 -17.78
N VAL A 322 9.16 -3.52 -18.31
CA VAL A 322 10.43 -2.81 -18.17
C VAL A 322 10.14 -1.52 -17.42
N ALA A 323 10.87 -1.25 -16.34
CA ALA A 323 10.71 0.00 -15.64
C ALA A 323 12.05 0.63 -15.27
N HIS A 324 12.03 1.96 -15.20
CA HIS A 324 13.14 2.77 -14.71
C HIS A 324 12.65 3.67 -13.59
N GLN A 325 13.44 3.76 -12.53
CA GLN A 325 13.17 4.64 -11.40
C GLN A 325 14.43 5.41 -11.05
N ARG A 326 14.27 6.66 -10.64
CA ARG A 326 15.37 7.53 -10.24
C ARG A 326 15.01 8.39 -9.05
N SER A 327 15.87 8.36 -8.03
CA SER A 327 15.86 9.25 -6.88
C SER A 327 16.95 10.31 -7.05
N THR A 328 16.67 11.54 -6.66
CA THR A 328 17.62 12.68 -6.67
C THR A 328 17.27 13.63 -5.53
N GLY A 329 18.26 14.32 -5.01
CA GLY A 329 18.08 15.28 -3.92
C GLY A 329 19.35 15.38 -3.10
N ASP A 330 19.22 15.78 -1.86
CA ASP A 330 20.31 15.95 -0.89
C ASP A 330 19.99 15.28 0.45
N SER A 331 18.94 14.46 0.51
CA SER A 331 18.54 13.75 1.72
C SER A 331 19.03 12.31 1.72
N HIS A 332 19.90 11.98 2.69
CA HIS A 332 20.38 10.59 2.93
C HIS A 332 19.27 9.65 3.43
N LEU A 333 18.12 10.21 3.83
CA LEU A 333 16.95 9.40 4.22
C LEU A 333 16.21 8.81 3.04
N GLY A 334 16.60 9.12 1.82
CA GLY A 334 15.91 8.70 0.62
C GLY A 334 14.51 9.32 0.54
N TYR A 335 13.55 8.58 0.01
CA TYR A 335 12.15 9.02 -0.03
C TYR A 335 11.54 8.92 1.37
N ALA A 336 11.37 10.07 2.05
CA ALA A 336 10.77 10.14 3.39
C ALA A 336 9.25 10.02 3.30
N TYR A 337 8.70 8.89 3.67
CA TYR A 337 7.26 8.64 3.55
C TYR A 337 6.63 8.01 4.78
N GLY A 338 7.27 7.65 5.76
CA GLY A 338 6.67 7.04 6.92
C GLY A 338 6.96 7.80 8.19
N GLY A 339 6.24 7.48 9.23
CA GLY A 339 6.46 7.80 10.63
C GLY A 339 6.65 9.26 10.98
N TYR A 340 5.73 9.76 11.72
CA TYR A 340 5.65 11.17 12.03
C TYR A 340 6.00 11.47 13.48
N GLN A 341 6.87 10.65 14.09
CA GLN A 341 7.31 10.89 15.46
C GLN A 341 8.25 12.09 15.54
N LYS A 342 7.73 13.19 16.04
CA LYS A 342 8.54 14.33 16.41
C LYS A 342 9.34 14.02 17.68
N GLY A 343 10.62 14.34 17.67
CA GLY A 343 11.48 14.29 18.85
C GLY A 343 12.16 12.96 19.16
N GLN A 344 12.06 11.98 18.24
CA GLN A 344 12.77 10.70 18.38
C GLN A 344 13.78 10.40 17.27
N ASN A 345 14.09 11.37 16.42
CA ASN A 345 14.96 11.21 15.24
C ASN A 345 14.57 9.99 14.39
N TYR A 346 13.27 9.75 14.27
CA TYR A 346 12.74 8.53 13.73
C TYR A 346 11.61 8.82 12.76
N ILE A 347 11.86 8.54 11.50
CA ILE A 347 10.81 8.36 10.50
C ILE A 347 10.36 6.93 10.71
N GLY A 348 9.40 6.71 11.58
CA GLY A 348 8.88 5.38 11.85
C GLY A 348 7.85 5.00 10.84
N ASP A 349 7.40 3.83 11.03
CA ASP A 349 6.37 3.07 10.44
C ASP A 349 5.07 3.86 10.36
N GLY A 350 4.81 4.50 9.29
CA GLY A 350 3.61 5.29 9.10
C GLY A 350 3.19 5.32 7.65
N GLY A 351 1.98 4.88 7.45
CA GLY A 351 1.06 4.93 6.38
C GLY A 351 1.46 5.53 5.08
N ASN A 352 2.43 4.98 4.42
CA ASN A 352 2.70 5.42 3.08
C ASN A 352 3.25 4.31 2.22
N THR A 353 2.36 3.73 1.51
CA THR A 353 2.71 2.96 0.36
C THR A 353 3.26 3.90 -0.71
N ILE A 354 4.40 3.60 -1.23
CA ILE A 354 5.01 4.31 -2.34
C ILE A 354 4.47 3.78 -3.67
N PHE A 355 3.90 4.65 -4.51
CA PHE A 355 3.36 4.28 -5.81
C PHE A 355 4.44 4.40 -6.89
N LEU A 356 5.52 3.64 -6.75
CA LEU A 356 6.63 3.60 -7.70
C LEU A 356 6.77 2.20 -8.30
N ALA A 357 7.39 2.11 -9.46
CA ALA A 357 7.48 0.85 -10.21
C ALA A 357 8.40 -0.18 -9.55
N ASN A 358 9.49 0.26 -8.93
CA ASN A 358 10.54 -0.59 -8.40
C ASN A 358 10.47 -0.71 -6.87
N SER A 359 9.26 -0.95 -6.33
CA SER A 359 9.04 -1.12 -4.89
C SER A 359 8.63 -2.57 -4.60
N TYR A 360 9.52 -3.31 -3.93
CA TYR A 360 9.33 -4.72 -3.54
C TYR A 360 9.72 -4.92 -2.08
N TRP A 361 10.80 -5.64 -1.74
CA TRP A 361 11.39 -5.62 -0.41
C TRP A 361 12.25 -4.37 -0.23
N SER A 362 13.08 -4.00 -1.20
CA SER A 362 13.63 -2.66 -1.30
C SER A 362 12.75 -1.76 -2.16
N ASP A 363 12.69 -0.47 -1.83
CA ASP A 363 11.99 0.55 -2.61
C ASP A 363 12.87 1.22 -3.65
N PHE A 364 14.17 0.90 -3.67
CA PHE A 364 15.15 1.48 -4.60
C PHE A 364 15.08 3.01 -4.61
N ASN A 365 15.04 3.61 -3.43
CA ASN A 365 14.76 5.03 -3.23
C ASN A 365 15.85 5.79 -2.46
N ALA A 366 17.05 5.22 -2.38
CA ALA A 366 18.21 5.90 -1.80
C ALA A 366 18.55 7.20 -2.55
N GLU A 367 19.32 8.07 -1.89
CA GLU A 367 19.84 9.29 -2.52
C GLU A 367 20.64 8.95 -3.79
N ASP A 368 20.38 9.68 -4.87
CA ASP A 368 20.98 9.55 -6.21
C ASP A 368 20.74 8.21 -6.93
N GLU A 369 20.03 7.28 -6.30
CA GLU A 369 19.80 5.97 -6.86
C GLU A 369 19.03 6.01 -8.17
N ARG A 370 19.44 5.18 -9.10
CA ARG A 370 18.74 4.86 -10.33
C ARG A 370 18.63 3.35 -10.46
N SER A 371 17.42 2.88 -10.74
CA SER A 371 17.17 1.45 -10.84
C SER A 371 16.42 1.07 -12.11
N TRP A 372 16.64 -0.17 -12.57
CA TRP A 372 15.98 -0.79 -13.69
C TRP A 372 15.33 -2.09 -13.25
N GLN A 373 14.14 -2.33 -13.77
CA GLN A 373 13.38 -3.56 -13.55
C GLN A 373 13.11 -4.28 -14.86
N LEU A 374 13.21 -5.62 -14.80
CA LEU A 374 12.61 -6.55 -15.75
C LEU A 374 11.60 -7.39 -14.98
N GLY A 375 10.34 -7.32 -15.40
CA GLY A 375 9.23 -8.03 -14.76
C GLY A 375 8.55 -9.00 -15.72
N TYR A 376 7.99 -10.08 -15.17
CA TYR A 376 7.17 -11.05 -15.87
C TYR A 376 5.98 -11.46 -15.02
N GLY A 377 4.80 -11.49 -15.60
CA GLY A 377 3.57 -11.98 -14.99
C GLY A 377 2.93 -13.09 -15.83
N LEU A 378 2.30 -14.05 -15.18
CA LEU A 378 1.58 -15.17 -15.81
C LEU A 378 0.28 -15.43 -15.08
N ASP A 379 -0.83 -15.49 -15.84
CA ASP A 379 -2.13 -15.97 -15.39
C ASP A 379 -2.32 -17.42 -15.88
N PHE A 380 -2.42 -18.36 -14.95
CA PHE A 380 -2.59 -19.77 -15.26
C PHE A 380 -4.03 -20.17 -15.65
N GLY A 381 -4.98 -19.24 -15.66
CA GLY A 381 -6.36 -19.50 -16.07
C GLY A 381 -6.45 -20.09 -17.47
N SER A 382 -5.63 -19.62 -18.40
CA SER A 382 -5.54 -20.15 -19.77
C SER A 382 -4.90 -21.55 -19.85
N PHE A 383 -4.26 -21.99 -18.78
CA PHE A 383 -3.63 -23.32 -18.67
C PHE A 383 -4.44 -24.29 -17.80
N GLY A 384 -5.73 -23.95 -17.55
CA GLY A 384 -6.64 -24.82 -16.80
C GLY A 384 -6.56 -24.69 -15.28
N VAL A 385 -5.82 -23.69 -14.74
CA VAL A 385 -5.72 -23.43 -13.31
C VAL A 385 -6.20 -21.99 -13.01
N PRO A 386 -7.52 -21.72 -13.11
CA PRO A 386 -8.05 -20.39 -12.86
C PRO A 386 -7.81 -19.98 -11.41
N GLY A 387 -7.42 -18.71 -11.23
CA GLY A 387 -7.10 -18.15 -9.91
C GLY A 387 -5.64 -18.28 -9.48
N LEU A 388 -4.82 -19.07 -10.20
CA LEU A 388 -3.37 -19.10 -9.98
C LEU A 388 -2.69 -18.04 -10.84
N SER A 389 -1.82 -17.25 -10.22
CA SER A 389 -0.95 -16.29 -10.90
C SER A 389 0.48 -16.36 -10.37
N TYR A 390 1.43 -15.97 -11.22
CA TYR A 390 2.84 -15.86 -10.88
C TYR A 390 3.38 -14.49 -11.30
N ASN A 391 4.23 -13.89 -10.47
CA ASN A 391 4.95 -12.68 -10.78
C ASN A 391 6.42 -12.86 -10.42
N LEU A 392 7.29 -12.38 -11.30
CA LEU A 392 8.74 -12.33 -11.16
C LEU A 392 9.19 -10.91 -11.45
N ALA A 393 10.11 -10.38 -10.66
CA ALA A 393 10.85 -9.16 -11.00
C ALA A 393 12.33 -9.32 -10.65
N TYR A 394 13.17 -8.77 -11.51
CA TYR A 394 14.57 -8.50 -11.21
C TYR A 394 14.76 -6.99 -11.25
N VAL A 395 15.21 -6.44 -10.13
CA VAL A 395 15.51 -5.01 -10.01
C VAL A 395 16.98 -4.83 -9.66
N ARG A 396 17.61 -3.84 -10.29
CA ARG A 396 18.99 -3.44 -9.98
C ARG A 396 19.08 -1.94 -9.86
N GLY A 397 19.55 -1.48 -8.70
CA GLY A 397 19.90 -0.09 -8.40
C GLY A 397 21.41 0.14 -8.40
N ASP A 398 21.81 1.31 -8.84
CA ASP A 398 23.19 1.79 -8.77
C ASP A 398 23.25 3.29 -8.42
N ASN A 399 24.47 3.80 -8.25
CA ASN A 399 24.75 5.20 -7.95
C ASN A 399 24.23 5.68 -6.58
N ILE A 400 24.04 4.76 -5.63
CA ILE A 400 23.54 5.09 -4.29
C ILE A 400 24.56 5.94 -3.54
N THR A 401 24.10 7.07 -3.00
CA THR A 401 24.84 7.95 -2.10
C THR A 401 24.33 7.75 -0.67
N THR A 402 25.24 7.65 0.27
CA THR A 402 24.97 7.61 1.72
C THR A 402 25.83 8.64 2.41
N ALA A 403 25.62 8.89 3.70
CA ALA A 403 26.46 9.82 4.48
C ALA A 403 27.98 9.50 4.39
N ASP A 404 28.33 8.22 4.23
CA ASP A 404 29.71 7.75 4.30
C ASP A 404 30.29 7.29 2.96
N SER A 405 29.47 7.19 1.90
CA SER A 405 29.88 6.53 0.66
C SER A 405 29.09 6.96 -0.57
N THR A 406 29.68 6.82 -1.74
CA THR A 406 29.04 7.07 -3.04
C THR A 406 29.23 5.89 -4.00
N GLY A 407 28.34 5.77 -4.99
CA GLY A 407 28.40 4.72 -6.00
C GLY A 407 28.10 3.33 -5.46
N GLY A 408 27.25 3.25 -4.45
CA GLY A 408 26.70 2.01 -3.94
C GLY A 408 25.72 1.36 -4.91
N THR A 409 25.42 0.08 -4.69
CA THR A 409 24.49 -0.71 -5.52
C THR A 409 23.64 -1.63 -4.68
N GLU A 410 22.42 -1.90 -5.16
CA GLU A 410 21.59 -2.99 -4.66
C GLU A 410 20.89 -3.73 -5.79
N ARG A 411 20.39 -4.93 -5.53
CA ARG A 411 19.60 -5.73 -6.47
C ARG A 411 18.67 -6.67 -5.75
N GLU A 412 17.50 -6.89 -6.33
CA GLU A 412 16.50 -7.80 -5.79
C GLU A 412 15.98 -8.75 -6.87
N ILE A 413 15.79 -10.01 -6.50
CA ILE A 413 14.99 -10.99 -7.24
C ILE A 413 13.74 -11.24 -6.42
N PHE A 414 12.61 -10.84 -6.95
CA PHE A 414 11.30 -10.99 -6.35
C PHE A 414 10.50 -12.07 -7.07
N ASN A 415 9.82 -12.94 -6.31
CA ASN A 415 8.91 -13.95 -6.83
C ASN A 415 7.62 -13.97 -6.01
N GLN A 416 6.48 -14.12 -6.67
CA GLN A 416 5.20 -14.28 -6.00
C GLN A 416 4.31 -15.28 -6.74
N PHE A 417 3.81 -16.26 -6.00
CA PHE A 417 2.65 -17.07 -6.40
C PHE A 417 1.44 -16.63 -5.60
N LYS A 418 0.29 -16.51 -6.27
CA LYS A 418 -0.99 -16.26 -5.62
C LYS A 418 -2.02 -17.20 -6.22
N TYR A 419 -2.76 -17.90 -5.35
CA TYR A 419 -3.90 -18.72 -5.73
C TYR A 419 -5.16 -18.25 -5.01
N VAL A 420 -6.26 -18.12 -5.73
CA VAL A 420 -7.58 -17.79 -5.19
C VAL A 420 -8.53 -18.93 -5.51
N VAL A 421 -9.16 -19.51 -4.50
CA VAL A 421 -10.13 -20.60 -4.65
C VAL A 421 -11.37 -20.08 -5.38
N GLN A 422 -11.73 -20.72 -6.49
CA GLN A 422 -12.74 -20.21 -7.41
C GLN A 422 -14.17 -20.64 -7.05
N ALA A 423 -14.35 -21.74 -6.32
CA ALA A 423 -15.65 -22.31 -6.02
C ALA A 423 -15.63 -23.13 -4.73
N GLY A 424 -16.82 -23.57 -4.28
CA GLY A 424 -16.98 -24.42 -3.10
C GLY A 424 -17.01 -23.64 -1.79
N PRO A 425 -16.98 -24.33 -0.64
CA PRO A 425 -17.10 -23.70 0.69
C PRO A 425 -15.97 -22.71 1.03
N ALA A 426 -14.79 -22.90 0.43
CA ALA A 426 -13.63 -22.04 0.61
C ALA A 426 -13.45 -21.03 -0.55
N LYS A 427 -14.50 -20.75 -1.33
CA LYS A 427 -14.44 -19.75 -2.40
C LYS A 427 -13.91 -18.43 -1.87
N ASP A 428 -13.05 -17.76 -2.67
CA ASP A 428 -12.38 -16.50 -2.37
C ASP A 428 -11.25 -16.60 -1.32
N LEU A 429 -11.02 -17.80 -0.69
CA LEU A 429 -9.79 -18.01 0.08
C LEU A 429 -8.59 -17.84 -0.85
N SER A 430 -7.63 -17.03 -0.45
CA SER A 430 -6.39 -16.81 -1.20
C SER A 430 -5.17 -17.27 -0.42
N VAL A 431 -4.21 -17.86 -1.12
CA VAL A 431 -2.88 -18.17 -0.61
C VAL A 431 -1.87 -17.41 -1.45
N ARG A 432 -1.03 -16.63 -0.80
CA ARG A 432 0.05 -15.88 -1.43
C ARG A 432 1.37 -16.26 -0.80
N VAL A 433 2.29 -16.69 -1.63
CA VAL A 433 3.67 -17.01 -1.26
C VAL A 433 4.60 -16.10 -2.04
N ARG A 434 5.45 -15.38 -1.34
CA ARG A 434 6.34 -14.36 -1.86
C ARG A 434 7.74 -14.63 -1.34
N SER A 435 8.75 -14.48 -2.20
CA SER A 435 10.14 -14.51 -1.81
C SER A 435 10.92 -13.38 -2.47
N SER A 436 11.83 -12.79 -1.71
CA SER A 436 12.77 -11.78 -2.17
C SER A 436 14.18 -12.16 -1.81
N ILE A 437 15.11 -11.98 -2.73
CA ILE A 437 16.55 -12.14 -2.54
C ILE A 437 17.19 -10.79 -2.79
N LEU A 438 17.48 -10.06 -1.70
CA LEU A 438 18.08 -8.72 -1.74
C LEU A 438 19.59 -8.82 -1.49
N ARG A 439 20.38 -8.15 -2.32
CA ARG A 439 21.82 -8.05 -2.19
C ARG A 439 22.25 -6.59 -2.32
N VAL A 440 22.92 -6.11 -1.30
CA VAL A 440 23.35 -4.72 -1.12
C VAL A 440 24.87 -4.69 -1.05
N SER A 441 25.49 -3.75 -1.74
CA SER A 441 26.94 -3.57 -1.67
C SER A 441 27.37 -2.96 -0.34
N GLN A 442 28.61 -3.19 0.07
CA GLN A 442 29.20 -2.57 1.28
C GLN A 442 29.02 -1.04 1.30
N LYS A 443 29.10 -0.40 0.14
CA LYS A 443 28.94 1.05 0.01
C LYS A 443 27.52 1.54 0.31
N SER A 444 26.53 0.65 0.23
CA SER A 444 25.11 0.97 0.52
C SER A 444 24.66 0.44 1.87
N SER A 445 25.54 -0.14 2.69
CA SER A 445 25.18 -0.79 3.95
C SER A 445 24.63 0.16 5.02
N ALA A 446 24.87 1.46 4.91
CA ALA A 446 24.27 2.47 5.76
C ALA A 446 22.80 2.73 5.38
N TYR A 447 22.40 2.41 4.15
CA TYR A 447 21.03 2.59 3.64
C TYR A 447 20.22 1.30 3.79
N ASN A 448 20.73 0.15 3.34
CA ASN A 448 19.95 -1.11 3.31
C ASN A 448 20.86 -2.31 3.63
N SER A 449 20.31 -3.47 3.90
CA SER A 449 21.02 -4.70 4.24
C SER A 449 20.63 -5.88 3.35
N SER A 450 21.63 -6.73 3.02
CA SER A 450 21.38 -7.97 2.27
C SER A 450 20.55 -8.97 3.08
N GLY A 451 19.72 -9.73 2.40
CA GLY A 451 18.93 -10.79 3.05
C GLY A 451 18.11 -11.61 2.07
N ASN A 452 17.39 -12.59 2.62
CA ASN A 452 16.35 -13.35 1.93
C ASN A 452 15.06 -13.21 2.73
N GLU A 453 13.95 -12.92 2.06
CA GLU A 453 12.66 -12.83 2.70
C GLU A 453 11.70 -13.88 2.14
N LEU A 454 10.92 -14.50 3.01
CA LEU A 454 9.78 -15.33 2.68
C LEU A 454 8.55 -14.78 3.38
N ARG A 455 7.48 -14.52 2.62
CA ARG A 455 6.15 -14.17 3.16
C ARG A 455 5.12 -15.19 2.71
N VAL A 456 4.29 -15.62 3.63
CA VAL A 456 3.12 -16.48 3.35
C VAL A 456 1.90 -15.83 3.97
N PHE A 457 0.91 -15.52 3.14
CA PHE A 457 -0.37 -14.99 3.57
C PHE A 457 -1.49 -15.93 3.11
N VAL A 458 -2.37 -16.26 4.03
CA VAL A 458 -3.62 -16.96 3.75
C VAL A 458 -4.75 -16.06 4.20
N ASP A 459 -5.50 -15.52 3.24
CA ASP A 459 -6.58 -14.57 3.49
C ASP A 459 -7.92 -15.20 3.08
N TYR A 460 -8.91 -15.15 3.98
CA TYR A 460 -10.26 -15.61 3.72
C TYR A 460 -11.28 -14.51 4.01
N PRO A 461 -11.78 -13.81 2.98
CA PRO A 461 -12.80 -12.79 3.13
C PRO A 461 -14.16 -13.44 3.29
N ILE A 462 -14.90 -13.00 4.30
CA ILE A 462 -16.27 -13.40 4.61
C ILE A 462 -17.15 -12.16 4.50
N ASN A 463 -18.11 -12.16 3.57
CA ASN A 463 -19.17 -11.18 3.54
C ASN A 463 -20.32 -11.70 4.41
N VAL A 464 -20.60 -11.02 5.50
CA VAL A 464 -21.64 -11.43 6.45
C VAL A 464 -23.01 -10.99 5.94
N PHE A 465 -23.09 -9.75 5.44
CA PHE A 465 -24.25 -9.18 4.72
C PHE A 465 -23.85 -7.94 3.94
#